data_56af9cef7447b85982e79a54731b976d
#
_entry.id   56af9cef7447b85982e79a54731b976d
#
_cell.length_a   1.000
_cell.length_b   1.000
_cell.length_c   1.000
_cell.angle_alpha   90.00
_cell.angle_beta   90.00
_cell.angle_gamma   90.00
#
_symmetry.space_group_name_H-M   'P 1'
#
loop_
_entity.id
_entity.type
_entity.pdbx_description
1 polymer ?
#
loop_
_entity_poly.entity_id
_entity_poly.type
_entity_poly.pdbx_seq_one_letter_code
_entity_poly.pdbx_strand_id
1 'polypeptide(L)'
;MFAIPGTCFPRENMNKERDINILRVRYLDGPNIWTYRPVIEAWVDIGLFEELPSNALPGFYERITAWLPGLIEHRCGIGERGGFLKRLREGTWAGHILEHVAIELQNLAGLQAGFGKARETGVPGVYKVAFRARNERVGRKAIGAARMLFLAAADGREFDLAQVVAELREIVERHHLGPSTASIIDAAGARRIPVIRLNEGNLVQLGHGANLRRVWTAETDRTSAIAEGISRDKELTKSLLESVGVPVPQGSVAANPSEAWEIAEDIGLPVVVKPIDGNHARGVTLDLSLRGEIEAAWQLADREGSGVLVEQFIAGSEHRLLVVGGKMVAAIRGEIVTIRGDGQSSVAQLIESQLNTDPRRGPEEEFPLDTILLEDNPVACMELARQGLDGNSIPAPGIEIVVQRTGNMVVDVTDEVHPDVAATVVLAARVVGLDIAGIDLVAEDISKPLADQRGAIVEVNAGPGLLMHLKPGVGEPRPVGEAIASHLFPEHGSGRIPIIGVSGTSGCSEVARVAAYLIGLEERLTGLACADGSFLGKRPVFQGNHDRHASGRQLLMNPRVEAAVIENGPLSILDDGLAYDRCQIGIVTNLHDAARLAAHYVNDTVQLLNV
;
A
#
# COMPACT_ATOMS: atom_id res chain seq x y z
N MET A 1 -14.67 5.59 -48.62
CA MET A 1 -14.47 6.98 -49.01
C MET A 1 -15.16 7.86 -47.98
N PHE A 2 -14.51 8.10 -46.81
CA PHE A 2 -14.91 9.10 -45.83
C PHE A 2 -13.66 9.88 -45.47
N ALA A 3 -13.65 11.12 -45.86
CA ALA A 3 -12.59 12.07 -45.59
C ALA A 3 -12.63 12.48 -44.11
N ILE A 4 -11.50 12.36 -43.42
CA ILE A 4 -11.26 12.99 -42.12
C ILE A 4 -10.81 14.42 -42.42
N PRO A 5 -11.49 15.46 -41.87
CA PRO A 5 -11.03 16.83 -42.04
C PRO A 5 -9.81 17.05 -41.14
N GLY A 6 -8.69 17.34 -41.75
CA GLY A 6 -7.56 17.99 -41.06
C GLY A 6 -7.95 19.37 -40.62
N THR A 7 -8.28 19.58 -39.35
CA THR A 7 -8.46 20.89 -38.78
C THR A 7 -7.10 21.48 -38.43
N CYS A 8 -6.50 22.15 -39.41
CA CYS A 8 -5.57 23.23 -39.17
C CYS A 8 -6.40 24.37 -38.51
N PHE A 9 -6.23 24.63 -37.22
CA PHE A 9 -6.87 25.76 -36.56
C PHE A 9 -6.15 27.05 -37.00
N PRO A 10 -6.83 27.99 -37.69
CA PRO A 10 -6.27 29.31 -37.92
C PRO A 10 -6.30 30.06 -36.59
N ARG A 11 -5.18 30.63 -36.20
CA ARG A 11 -5.10 31.64 -35.13
C ARG A 11 -5.70 32.95 -35.64
N GLU A 12 -6.99 33.15 -35.49
CA GLU A 12 -7.57 34.48 -35.39
C GLU A 12 -7.51 34.92 -33.93
N ASN A 13 -6.85 36.06 -33.69
CA ASN A 13 -6.85 36.92 -32.50
C ASN A 13 -7.63 36.43 -31.29
N MET A 14 -7.16 35.35 -30.64
CA MET A 14 -7.57 35.08 -29.27
C MET A 14 -6.95 36.16 -28.39
N ASN A 15 -7.77 36.98 -27.73
CA ASN A 15 -7.36 37.74 -26.56
C ASN A 15 -6.60 36.76 -25.67
N LYS A 16 -5.28 36.94 -25.50
CA LYS A 16 -4.48 36.12 -24.60
C LYS A 16 -5.04 36.36 -23.20
N GLU A 17 -5.86 35.44 -22.71
CA GLU A 17 -6.39 35.52 -21.37
C GLU A 17 -5.26 35.32 -20.37
N ARG A 18 -5.36 35.99 -19.23
CA ARG A 18 -4.45 35.78 -18.09
C ARG A 18 -4.84 34.49 -17.37
N ASP A 19 -4.72 33.38 -18.07
CA ASP A 19 -5.06 32.03 -17.59
C ASP A 19 -4.06 31.00 -18.15
N ILE A 20 -4.06 29.81 -17.54
CA ILE A 20 -3.30 28.64 -17.97
C ILE A 20 -4.30 27.56 -18.37
N ASN A 21 -4.26 27.12 -19.62
CA ASN A 21 -5.15 26.08 -20.10
C ASN A 21 -4.44 24.72 -20.08
N ILE A 22 -4.99 23.77 -19.34
CA ILE A 22 -4.55 22.37 -19.39
C ILE A 22 -5.20 21.73 -20.61
N LEU A 23 -4.42 21.53 -21.67
CA LEU A 23 -4.91 21.01 -22.96
C LEU A 23 -5.11 19.48 -22.91
N ARG A 24 -4.24 18.77 -22.19
CA ARG A 24 -4.24 17.33 -22.10
C ARG A 24 -3.52 16.87 -20.83
N VAL A 25 -4.02 15.79 -20.19
CA VAL A 25 -3.34 15.11 -19.08
C VAL A 25 -3.32 13.63 -19.36
N ARG A 26 -2.14 13.01 -19.28
CA ARG A 26 -1.92 11.57 -19.42
C ARG A 26 -1.23 11.01 -18.21
N TYR A 27 -1.47 9.76 -17.94
CA TYR A 27 -0.69 8.96 -17.01
C TYR A 27 0.10 7.92 -17.79
N LEU A 28 1.42 8.04 -17.76
CA LEU A 28 2.34 7.09 -18.36
C LEU A 28 2.73 6.09 -17.28
N ASP A 29 2.11 4.92 -17.29
CA ASP A 29 2.18 3.93 -16.19
C ASP A 29 3.52 3.19 -16.12
N GLY A 30 4.21 3.05 -17.25
CA GLY A 30 5.52 2.37 -17.33
C GLY A 30 6.70 3.30 -17.61
N PRO A 31 7.87 2.72 -17.93
CA PRO A 31 8.98 3.45 -18.50
C PRO A 31 8.54 4.24 -19.73
N ASN A 32 8.97 5.48 -19.81
CA ASN A 32 8.47 6.43 -20.78
C ASN A 32 9.59 7.40 -21.21
N ILE A 33 9.29 8.31 -22.12
CA ILE A 33 10.25 9.28 -22.65
C ILE A 33 10.85 10.23 -21.60
N TRP A 34 10.30 10.28 -20.39
CA TRP A 34 10.74 11.14 -19.31
C TRP A 34 11.62 10.41 -18.30
N THR A 35 11.19 9.20 -17.92
CA THR A 35 11.84 8.41 -16.85
C THR A 35 11.37 6.94 -16.88
N TYR A 36 12.07 6.09 -16.12
CA TYR A 36 11.69 4.68 -15.90
C TYR A 36 10.53 4.49 -14.91
N ARG A 37 9.89 5.56 -14.47
CA ARG A 37 8.84 5.53 -13.45
C ARG A 37 7.57 6.19 -13.95
N PRO A 38 6.40 5.83 -13.40
CA PRO A 38 5.14 6.46 -13.78
C PRO A 38 5.17 7.98 -13.60
N VAL A 39 4.59 8.70 -14.55
CA VAL A 39 4.47 10.16 -14.52
C VAL A 39 3.08 10.61 -14.97
N ILE A 40 2.66 11.76 -14.48
CA ILE A 40 1.68 12.58 -15.19
C ILE A 40 2.44 13.41 -16.22
N GLU A 41 1.98 13.38 -17.47
CA GLU A 41 2.35 14.34 -18.51
C GLU A 41 1.15 15.26 -18.77
N ALA A 42 1.29 16.54 -18.49
CA ALA A 42 0.29 17.55 -18.80
C ALA A 42 0.78 18.47 -19.93
N TRP A 43 -0.08 18.72 -20.91
CA TRP A 43 0.16 19.75 -21.92
C TRP A 43 -0.56 21.00 -21.49
N VAL A 44 0.18 22.09 -21.35
CA VAL A 44 -0.33 23.34 -20.81
C VAL A 44 -0.03 24.49 -21.77
N ASP A 45 -1.06 25.27 -22.07
CA ASP A 45 -0.89 26.57 -22.73
C ASP A 45 -0.88 27.64 -21.64
N ILE A 46 0.27 28.30 -21.49
CA ILE A 46 0.50 29.28 -20.42
C ILE A 46 0.04 30.71 -20.81
N GLY A 47 -0.53 30.87 -21.97
CA GLY A 47 -1.15 32.15 -22.41
C GLY A 47 -0.22 33.36 -22.30
N LEU A 48 -0.67 34.39 -21.57
CA LEU A 48 0.11 35.60 -21.32
C LEU A 48 1.37 35.37 -20.46
N PHE A 49 1.42 34.28 -19.69
CA PHE A 49 2.58 33.96 -18.84
C PHE A 49 3.82 33.54 -19.64
N GLU A 50 3.71 33.39 -20.95
CA GLU A 50 4.86 33.26 -21.86
C GLU A 50 5.72 34.53 -21.88
N GLU A 51 5.09 35.70 -21.70
CA GLU A 51 5.76 36.99 -21.67
C GLU A 51 6.04 37.48 -20.24
N LEU A 52 5.54 36.77 -19.21
CA LEU A 52 5.58 37.13 -17.79
C LEU A 52 6.27 36.04 -16.96
N PRO A 53 7.60 36.01 -16.91
CA PRO A 53 8.31 35.09 -15.99
C PRO A 53 8.05 35.46 -14.53
N SER A 54 8.33 34.52 -13.62
CA SER A 54 8.02 34.65 -12.19
C SER A 54 8.51 35.94 -11.52
N ASN A 55 9.67 36.45 -11.93
CA ASN A 55 10.24 37.71 -11.41
C ASN A 55 9.53 38.97 -11.94
N ALA A 56 8.72 38.85 -12.98
CA ALA A 56 7.88 39.95 -13.50
C ALA A 56 6.50 40.01 -12.82
N LEU A 57 6.17 39.08 -11.93
CA LEU A 57 4.89 38.98 -11.21
C LEU A 57 5.04 39.56 -9.78
N PRO A 58 4.41 40.70 -9.45
CA PRO A 58 4.60 41.37 -8.15
C PRO A 58 4.14 40.50 -6.97
N GLY A 59 5.03 40.28 -5.98
CA GLY A 59 4.76 39.51 -4.77
C GLY A 59 4.52 38.00 -5.00
N PHE A 60 4.77 37.52 -6.21
CA PHE A 60 4.56 36.11 -6.57
C PHE A 60 5.51 35.16 -5.79
N TYR A 61 6.80 35.53 -5.75
CA TYR A 61 7.81 34.75 -5.03
C TYR A 61 7.47 34.61 -3.55
N GLU A 62 7.09 35.72 -2.91
CA GLU A 62 6.76 35.75 -1.48
C GLU A 62 5.55 34.89 -1.16
N ARG A 63 4.49 34.93 -1.98
CA ARG A 63 3.28 34.13 -1.81
C ARG A 63 3.55 32.65 -1.99
N ILE A 64 4.22 32.25 -3.08
CA ILE A 64 4.55 30.84 -3.35
C ILE A 64 5.39 30.25 -2.23
N THR A 65 6.42 30.97 -1.75
CA THR A 65 7.31 30.49 -0.69
C THR A 65 6.65 30.46 0.70
N ALA A 66 5.71 31.38 0.95
CA ALA A 66 4.91 31.36 2.18
C ALA A 66 3.93 30.19 2.23
N TRP A 67 3.28 29.88 1.10
CA TRP A 67 2.35 28.74 1.02
C TRP A 67 3.07 27.39 0.98
N LEU A 68 4.18 27.30 0.25
CA LEU A 68 4.90 26.05 0.01
C LEU A 68 6.37 26.15 0.47
N PRO A 69 6.64 26.23 1.79
CA PRO A 69 8.01 26.34 2.30
C PRO A 69 8.90 25.14 1.95
N GLY A 70 8.33 23.94 1.74
CA GLY A 70 9.03 22.73 1.33
C GLY A 70 9.70 22.82 -0.05
N LEU A 71 9.32 23.78 -0.89
CA LEU A 71 10.00 24.05 -2.16
C LEU A 71 11.50 24.36 -2.03
N ILE A 72 11.99 24.66 -0.83
CA ILE A 72 13.42 24.82 -0.55
C ILE A 72 14.20 23.51 -0.75
N GLU A 73 13.55 22.35 -0.59
CA GLU A 73 14.17 21.04 -0.81
C GLU A 73 14.32 20.70 -2.30
N HIS A 74 13.65 21.46 -3.19
CA HIS A 74 13.70 21.22 -4.62
C HIS A 74 15.00 21.73 -5.24
N ARG A 75 15.86 20.82 -5.67
CA ARG A 75 17.19 21.11 -6.21
C ARG A 75 17.15 21.63 -7.63
N CYS A 76 16.11 21.30 -8.42
CA CYS A 76 15.98 21.64 -9.83
C CYS A 76 17.22 21.22 -10.65
N GLY A 77 17.39 21.74 -11.85
CA GLY A 77 18.57 21.53 -12.69
C GLY A 77 19.88 22.13 -12.13
N ILE A 78 19.81 22.92 -11.06
CA ILE A 78 20.98 23.50 -10.37
C ILE A 78 21.68 22.45 -9.50
N GLY A 79 20.93 21.44 -8.99
CA GLY A 79 21.47 20.34 -8.19
C GLY A 79 21.66 20.65 -6.70
N GLU A 80 21.48 21.91 -6.26
CA GLU A 80 21.65 22.35 -4.88
C GLU A 80 20.31 22.55 -4.19
N ARG A 81 20.27 22.43 -2.86
CA ARG A 81 19.10 22.74 -2.03
C ARG A 81 18.69 24.21 -2.26
N GLY A 82 17.41 24.46 -2.53
CA GLY A 82 16.91 25.80 -2.89
C GLY A 82 17.12 26.17 -4.35
N GLY A 83 17.62 25.27 -5.21
CA GLY A 83 17.87 25.54 -6.62
C GLY A 83 16.62 26.00 -7.37
N PHE A 84 15.44 25.46 -7.04
CA PHE A 84 14.18 25.93 -7.60
C PHE A 84 13.85 27.37 -7.16
N LEU A 85 13.99 27.68 -5.87
CA LEU A 85 13.71 29.02 -5.34
C LEU A 85 14.63 30.08 -5.95
N LYS A 86 15.89 29.71 -6.24
CA LYS A 86 16.81 30.57 -6.97
C LYS A 86 16.27 30.89 -8.36
N ARG A 87 15.86 29.88 -9.13
CA ARG A 87 15.25 30.07 -10.45
C ARG A 87 13.94 30.85 -10.39
N LEU A 88 13.11 30.60 -9.37
CA LEU A 88 11.87 31.35 -9.17
C LEU A 88 12.12 32.85 -8.98
N ARG A 89 13.21 33.19 -8.28
CA ARG A 89 13.63 34.62 -8.06
C ARG A 89 14.27 35.23 -9.27
N GLU A 90 15.10 34.48 -10.00
CA GLU A 90 15.81 34.96 -11.21
C GLU A 90 14.86 35.08 -12.40
N GLY A 91 13.76 34.38 -12.42
CA GLY A 91 12.76 34.33 -13.47
C GLY A 91 12.65 32.97 -14.13
N THR A 92 11.46 32.37 -14.09
CA THR A 92 11.14 31.14 -14.77
C THR A 92 9.68 31.12 -15.21
N TRP A 93 9.34 30.25 -16.16
CA TRP A 93 8.01 30.19 -16.77
C TRP A 93 7.02 29.30 -16.00
N ALA A 94 5.74 29.56 -16.23
CA ALA A 94 4.64 28.87 -15.55
C ALA A 94 4.71 27.35 -15.67
N GLY A 95 5.08 26.78 -16.82
CA GLY A 95 5.20 25.34 -17.00
C GLY A 95 6.18 24.68 -16.03
N HIS A 96 7.33 25.31 -15.77
CA HIS A 96 8.32 24.84 -14.81
C HIS A 96 7.84 25.00 -13.35
N ILE A 97 7.09 26.05 -13.06
CA ILE A 97 6.53 26.28 -11.73
C ILE A 97 5.45 25.25 -11.41
N LEU A 98 4.56 24.98 -12.37
CA LEU A 98 3.50 23.96 -12.22
C LEU A 98 4.06 22.57 -11.89
N GLU A 99 5.18 22.19 -12.50
CA GLU A 99 5.90 20.97 -12.22
C GLU A 99 6.26 20.87 -10.73
N HIS A 100 6.99 21.88 -10.22
CA HIS A 100 7.47 21.89 -8.84
C HIS A 100 6.33 22.00 -7.82
N VAL A 101 5.30 22.78 -8.12
CA VAL A 101 4.11 22.90 -7.26
C VAL A 101 3.35 21.56 -7.20
N ALA A 102 3.16 20.90 -8.36
CA ALA A 102 2.47 19.61 -8.40
C ALA A 102 3.23 18.49 -7.63
N ILE A 103 4.58 18.54 -7.65
CA ILE A 103 5.42 17.66 -6.84
C ILE A 103 5.21 17.96 -5.36
N GLU A 104 5.30 19.23 -4.95
CA GLU A 104 5.19 19.62 -3.54
C GLU A 104 3.81 19.33 -2.94
N LEU A 105 2.74 19.53 -3.71
CA LEU A 105 1.39 19.16 -3.28
C LEU A 105 1.24 17.65 -3.02
N GLN A 106 1.89 16.80 -3.83
CA GLN A 106 1.93 15.35 -3.57
C GLN A 106 2.73 15.03 -2.30
N ASN A 107 3.87 15.71 -2.06
CA ASN A 107 4.69 15.54 -0.87
C ASN A 107 3.92 15.93 0.40
N LEU A 108 3.18 17.04 0.37
CA LEU A 108 2.30 17.48 1.46
C LEU A 108 1.14 16.51 1.74
N ALA A 109 0.71 15.78 0.72
CA ALA A 109 -0.29 14.73 0.85
C ALA A 109 0.29 13.37 1.31
N GLY A 110 1.61 13.28 1.59
CA GLY A 110 2.26 12.06 2.06
C GLY A 110 2.86 11.16 0.95
N LEU A 111 2.76 11.55 -0.33
CA LEU A 111 3.35 10.80 -1.45
C LEU A 111 4.70 11.41 -1.86
N GLN A 112 5.80 10.72 -1.56
CA GLN A 112 7.12 11.18 -1.97
C GLN A 112 7.27 11.19 -3.49
N ALA A 113 7.40 12.37 -4.07
CA ALA A 113 7.68 12.64 -5.46
C ALA A 113 8.88 13.58 -5.57
N GLY A 114 9.79 13.32 -6.49
CA GLY A 114 11.03 14.12 -6.59
C GLY A 114 11.51 14.34 -8.02
N PHE A 115 10.82 13.81 -9.02
CA PHE A 115 11.18 13.98 -10.42
C PHE A 115 10.14 14.86 -11.11
N GLY A 116 10.63 15.82 -11.89
CA GLY A 116 9.83 16.59 -12.81
C GLY A 116 10.68 17.17 -13.95
N LYS A 117 10.03 17.49 -15.04
CA LYS A 117 10.59 18.18 -16.21
C LYS A 117 9.51 18.96 -16.93
N ALA A 118 9.79 20.20 -17.26
CA ALA A 118 9.00 20.98 -18.20
C ALA A 118 9.79 21.20 -19.48
N ARG A 119 9.17 20.99 -20.64
CA ARG A 119 9.75 21.19 -21.96
C ARG A 119 8.82 22.01 -22.83
N GLU A 120 9.36 22.97 -23.50
CA GLU A 120 8.69 23.71 -24.55
C GLU A 120 8.38 22.78 -25.73
N THR A 121 7.26 22.99 -26.39
CA THR A 121 6.90 22.34 -27.65
C THR A 121 7.31 23.22 -28.84
N GLY A 122 7.08 22.80 -30.05
CA GLY A 122 7.26 23.64 -31.22
C GLY A 122 6.19 24.74 -31.37
N VAL A 123 5.24 24.84 -30.45
CA VAL A 123 4.18 25.86 -30.43
C VAL A 123 4.45 26.80 -29.26
N PRO A 124 4.69 28.12 -29.52
CA PRO A 124 4.95 29.11 -28.49
C PRO A 124 3.83 29.13 -27.42
N GLY A 125 4.20 29.18 -26.15
CA GLY A 125 3.28 29.16 -25.01
C GLY A 125 2.77 27.78 -24.63
N VAL A 126 3.07 26.73 -25.40
CA VAL A 126 2.63 25.36 -25.09
C VAL A 126 3.79 24.53 -24.55
N TYR A 127 3.63 24.02 -23.33
CA TYR A 127 4.62 23.23 -22.61
C TYR A 127 4.11 21.82 -22.33
N LYS A 128 5.02 20.85 -22.36
CA LYS A 128 4.83 19.54 -21.75
C LYS A 128 5.42 19.55 -20.35
N VAL A 129 4.59 19.36 -19.36
CA VAL A 129 4.95 19.30 -17.94
C VAL A 129 4.81 17.86 -17.48
N ALA A 130 5.92 17.23 -17.16
CA ALA A 130 5.94 15.85 -16.66
C ALA A 130 6.46 15.82 -15.22
N PHE A 131 5.78 15.11 -14.34
CA PHE A 131 6.23 14.92 -12.97
C PHE A 131 5.84 13.52 -12.48
N ARG A 132 6.66 12.99 -11.59
CA ARG A 132 6.43 11.66 -11.01
C ARG A 132 5.11 11.63 -10.26
N ALA A 133 4.29 10.62 -10.53
CA ALA A 133 3.07 10.35 -9.83
C ALA A 133 2.96 8.84 -9.55
N ARG A 134 2.87 8.46 -8.28
CA ARG A 134 2.66 7.05 -7.88
C ARG A 134 1.20 6.63 -8.03
N ASN A 135 0.29 7.59 -8.02
CA ASN A 135 -1.14 7.41 -8.19
C ASN A 135 -1.66 8.39 -9.23
N GLU A 136 -2.34 7.88 -10.25
CA GLU A 136 -2.90 8.68 -11.34
C GLU A 136 -3.87 9.76 -10.87
N ARG A 137 -4.78 9.41 -9.94
CA ARG A 137 -5.83 10.32 -9.46
C ARG A 137 -5.23 11.49 -8.68
N VAL A 138 -4.27 11.18 -7.80
CA VAL A 138 -3.54 12.22 -7.05
C VAL A 138 -2.76 13.13 -8.00
N GLY A 139 -2.05 12.57 -8.97
CA GLY A 139 -1.28 13.35 -9.93
C GLY A 139 -2.16 14.24 -10.82
N ARG A 140 -3.32 13.75 -11.27
CA ARG A 140 -4.31 14.56 -12.02
C ARG A 140 -4.89 15.69 -11.19
N LYS A 141 -5.21 15.44 -9.92
CA LYS A 141 -5.68 16.47 -9.00
C LYS A 141 -4.59 17.50 -8.70
N ALA A 142 -3.36 17.03 -8.49
CA ALA A 142 -2.20 17.89 -8.16
C ALA A 142 -1.89 18.90 -9.26
N ILE A 143 -1.92 18.51 -10.56
CA ILE A 143 -1.67 19.47 -11.65
C ILE A 143 -2.79 20.53 -11.77
N GLY A 144 -4.05 20.12 -11.54
CA GLY A 144 -5.18 21.06 -11.49
C GLY A 144 -5.05 22.05 -10.33
N ALA A 145 -4.69 21.56 -9.15
CA ALA A 145 -4.46 22.39 -7.97
C ALA A 145 -3.24 23.31 -8.13
N ALA A 146 -2.16 22.81 -8.75
CA ALA A 146 -0.97 23.62 -9.06
C ALA A 146 -1.32 24.81 -9.97
N ARG A 147 -2.18 24.60 -10.98
CA ARG A 147 -2.71 25.68 -11.82
C ARG A 147 -3.46 26.73 -10.99
N MET A 148 -4.39 26.29 -10.13
CA MET A 148 -5.18 27.20 -9.29
C MET A 148 -4.29 27.99 -8.33
N LEU A 149 -3.33 27.34 -7.70
CA LEU A 149 -2.37 27.97 -6.80
C LEU A 149 -1.48 28.99 -7.53
N PHE A 150 -0.97 28.65 -8.72
CA PHE A 150 -0.18 29.57 -9.55
C PHE A 150 -0.98 30.84 -9.88
N LEU A 151 -2.22 30.68 -10.35
CA LEU A 151 -3.09 31.82 -10.73
C LEU A 151 -3.43 32.68 -9.52
N ALA A 152 -3.76 32.08 -8.36
CA ALA A 152 -3.98 32.82 -7.13
C ALA A 152 -2.75 33.61 -6.70
N ALA A 153 -1.55 33.01 -6.79
CA ALA A 153 -0.30 33.70 -6.49
C ALA A 153 0.01 34.84 -7.49
N ALA A 154 -0.27 34.64 -8.77
CA ALA A 154 -0.05 35.67 -9.80
C ALA A 154 -1.01 36.86 -9.65
N ASP A 155 -2.25 36.60 -9.23
CA ASP A 155 -3.28 37.64 -9.06
C ASP A 155 -3.29 38.28 -7.67
N GLY A 156 -2.52 37.76 -6.72
CA GLY A 156 -2.53 38.20 -5.31
C GLY A 156 -3.81 37.84 -4.57
N ARG A 157 -4.49 36.77 -4.98
CA ARG A 157 -5.68 36.22 -4.32
C ARG A 157 -5.29 35.25 -3.21
N GLU A 158 -6.14 35.06 -2.22
CA GLU A 158 -6.00 34.02 -1.22
C GLU A 158 -6.15 32.62 -1.85
N PHE A 159 -5.48 31.65 -1.25
CA PHE A 159 -5.55 30.25 -1.67
C PHE A 159 -5.61 29.36 -0.42
N ASP A 160 -6.64 28.51 -0.36
CA ASP A 160 -6.80 27.55 0.73
C ASP A 160 -5.98 26.27 0.44
N LEU A 161 -4.71 26.33 0.82
CA LEU A 161 -3.80 25.19 0.70
C LEU A 161 -4.22 24.02 1.58
N ALA A 162 -4.75 24.30 2.79
CA ALA A 162 -5.12 23.26 3.74
C ALA A 162 -6.23 22.37 3.19
N GLN A 163 -7.27 22.97 2.59
CA GLN A 163 -8.34 22.25 1.93
C GLN A 163 -7.81 21.39 0.77
N VAL A 164 -6.96 21.94 -0.10
CA VAL A 164 -6.40 21.21 -1.25
C VAL A 164 -5.56 20.01 -0.79
N VAL A 165 -4.74 20.19 0.24
CA VAL A 165 -3.94 19.08 0.80
C VAL A 165 -4.83 18.03 1.45
N ALA A 166 -5.89 18.43 2.15
CA ALA A 166 -6.87 17.49 2.72
C ALA A 166 -7.56 16.65 1.63
N GLU A 167 -8.02 17.30 0.54
CA GLU A 167 -8.63 16.59 -0.61
C GLU A 167 -7.65 15.62 -1.28
N LEU A 168 -6.36 15.97 -1.38
CA LEU A 168 -5.33 15.07 -1.90
C LEU A 168 -5.07 13.90 -0.95
N ARG A 169 -5.03 14.13 0.36
CA ARG A 169 -4.86 13.08 1.38
C ARG A 169 -6.03 12.09 1.36
N GLU A 170 -7.25 12.58 1.25
CA GLU A 170 -8.43 11.71 1.11
C GLU A 170 -8.32 10.78 -0.11
N ILE A 171 -7.79 11.27 -1.25
CA ILE A 171 -7.54 10.42 -2.42
C ILE A 171 -6.42 9.42 -2.14
N VAL A 172 -5.36 9.83 -1.43
CA VAL A 172 -4.25 8.94 -1.04
C VAL A 172 -4.78 7.83 -0.15
N GLU A 173 -5.48 8.14 0.93
CA GLU A 173 -6.05 7.19 1.89
C GLU A 173 -6.95 6.16 1.22
N ARG A 174 -7.84 6.61 0.32
CA ARG A 174 -8.74 5.70 -0.42
C ARG A 174 -8.03 4.76 -1.42
N HIS A 175 -6.89 5.16 -1.94
CA HIS A 175 -6.24 4.48 -3.07
C HIS A 175 -4.80 4.06 -2.79
N HIS A 176 -4.26 4.39 -1.62
CA HIS A 176 -2.94 3.93 -1.23
C HIS A 176 -2.98 2.43 -0.89
N LEU A 177 -1.84 1.80 -0.95
CA LEU A 177 -1.71 0.42 -0.48
C LEU A 177 -1.59 0.43 1.04
N GLY A 178 -2.33 -0.43 1.71
CA GLY A 178 -2.16 -0.61 3.14
C GLY A 178 -0.71 -0.92 3.52
N PRO A 179 -0.27 -0.59 4.74
CA PRO A 179 1.13 -0.64 5.15
C PRO A 179 1.76 -2.04 5.00
N SER A 180 1.01 -3.10 5.22
CA SER A 180 1.45 -4.48 5.02
C SER A 180 1.83 -4.74 3.56
N THR A 181 0.91 -4.44 2.62
CA THR A 181 1.16 -4.61 1.19
C THR A 181 2.29 -3.70 0.70
N ALA A 182 2.31 -2.45 1.16
CA ALA A 182 3.34 -1.47 0.79
C ALA A 182 4.75 -1.96 1.17
N SER A 183 4.93 -2.53 2.37
CA SER A 183 6.22 -3.06 2.81
C SER A 183 6.73 -4.23 1.94
N ILE A 184 5.82 -5.11 1.51
CA ILE A 184 6.16 -6.24 0.61
C ILE A 184 6.57 -5.72 -0.77
N ILE A 185 5.83 -4.73 -1.30
CA ILE A 185 6.11 -4.12 -2.60
C ILE A 185 7.42 -3.35 -2.60
N ASP A 186 7.71 -2.60 -1.54
CA ASP A 186 8.96 -1.86 -1.41
C ASP A 186 10.16 -2.82 -1.35
N ALA A 187 10.04 -3.93 -0.61
CA ALA A 187 11.04 -4.99 -0.58
C ALA A 187 11.22 -5.67 -1.94
N ALA A 188 10.13 -5.99 -2.65
CA ALA A 188 10.19 -6.51 -4.01
C ALA A 188 10.83 -5.50 -4.97
N GLY A 189 10.48 -4.22 -4.84
CA GLY A 189 11.05 -3.12 -5.62
C GLY A 189 12.56 -2.92 -5.41
N ALA A 190 13.05 -3.05 -4.16
CA ALA A 190 14.47 -3.02 -3.82
C ALA A 190 15.24 -4.15 -4.53
N ARG A 191 14.62 -5.31 -4.71
CA ARG A 191 15.13 -6.46 -5.48
C ARG A 191 14.87 -6.34 -6.98
N ARG A 192 14.27 -5.24 -7.45
CA ARG A 192 13.90 -4.97 -8.85
C ARG A 192 12.92 -6.01 -9.43
N ILE A 193 12.08 -6.60 -8.58
CA ILE A 193 10.98 -7.45 -9.00
C ILE A 193 9.87 -6.54 -9.53
N PRO A 194 9.31 -6.82 -10.74
CA PRO A 194 8.23 -6.01 -11.29
C PRO A 194 6.97 -6.06 -10.41
N VAL A 195 6.24 -4.96 -10.39
CA VAL A 195 5.00 -4.81 -9.61
C VAL A 195 3.88 -4.33 -10.52
N ILE A 196 2.74 -5.02 -10.49
CA ILE A 196 1.53 -4.66 -11.23
C ILE A 196 0.36 -4.65 -10.24
N ARG A 197 -0.24 -3.50 -9.99
CA ARG A 197 -1.47 -3.41 -9.19
C ARG A 197 -2.65 -3.93 -10.01
N LEU A 198 -3.46 -4.84 -9.43
CA LEU A 198 -4.53 -5.54 -10.14
C LEU A 198 -5.92 -4.96 -9.87
N ASN A 199 -6.10 -4.28 -8.73
CA ASN A 199 -7.36 -3.60 -8.37
C ASN A 199 -7.06 -2.25 -7.68
N GLU A 200 -8.06 -1.51 -7.29
CA GLU A 200 -7.91 -0.26 -6.51
C GLU A 200 -7.57 -0.50 -5.04
N GLY A 201 -7.66 -1.73 -4.54
CA GLY A 201 -7.28 -2.16 -3.19
C GLY A 201 -5.85 -2.72 -3.14
N ASN A 202 -5.66 -3.73 -2.30
CA ASN A 202 -4.35 -4.30 -1.95
C ASN A 202 -3.96 -5.54 -2.77
N LEU A 203 -4.67 -5.87 -3.87
CA LEU A 203 -4.30 -7.00 -4.72
C LEU A 203 -3.21 -6.59 -5.70
N VAL A 204 -2.05 -7.21 -5.59
CA VAL A 204 -0.86 -6.89 -6.38
C VAL A 204 -0.24 -8.16 -6.95
N GLN A 205 0.23 -8.07 -8.19
CA GLN A 205 1.10 -9.04 -8.81
C GLN A 205 2.54 -8.59 -8.69
N LEU A 206 3.40 -9.48 -8.24
CA LEU A 206 4.85 -9.37 -8.24
C LEU A 206 5.39 -10.30 -9.33
N GLY A 207 6.30 -9.82 -10.18
CA GLY A 207 6.83 -10.59 -11.30
C GLY A 207 5.92 -10.62 -12.54
N HIS A 208 6.36 -11.36 -13.56
CA HIS A 208 5.73 -11.46 -14.87
C HIS A 208 5.55 -12.91 -15.32
N GLY A 209 4.45 -13.18 -16.04
CA GLY A 209 4.23 -14.45 -16.74
C GLY A 209 4.26 -15.65 -15.79
N ALA A 210 4.93 -16.73 -16.18
CA ALA A 210 5.06 -17.96 -15.40
C ALA A 210 5.78 -17.77 -14.05
N ASN A 211 6.51 -16.68 -13.89
CA ASN A 211 7.24 -16.36 -12.66
C ASN A 211 6.50 -15.37 -11.74
N LEU A 212 5.23 -15.04 -12.04
CA LEU A 212 4.44 -14.15 -11.22
C LEU A 212 4.07 -14.77 -9.86
N ARG A 213 3.87 -13.90 -8.88
CA ARG A 213 3.23 -14.17 -7.59
C ARG A 213 2.17 -13.12 -7.33
N ARG A 214 1.15 -13.46 -6.57
CA ARG A 214 0.11 -12.52 -6.15
C ARG A 214 0.11 -12.37 -4.65
N VAL A 215 -0.14 -11.15 -4.21
CA VAL A 215 -0.24 -10.78 -2.79
C VAL A 215 -1.50 -9.96 -2.61
N TRP A 216 -2.27 -10.27 -1.58
CA TRP A 216 -3.42 -9.50 -1.14
C TRP A 216 -3.31 -9.25 0.36
N THR A 217 -2.99 -8.02 0.76
CA THR A 217 -2.53 -7.69 2.12
C THR A 217 -1.24 -8.46 2.47
N ALA A 218 -1.27 -9.41 3.39
CA ALA A 218 -0.18 -10.33 3.70
C ALA A 218 -0.48 -11.80 3.29
N GLU A 219 -1.60 -12.06 2.61
CA GLU A 219 -1.88 -13.35 1.98
C GLU A 219 -1.20 -13.44 0.61
N THR A 220 -0.87 -14.65 0.19
CA THR A 220 -0.21 -14.91 -1.09
C THR A 220 -0.96 -15.92 -1.94
N ASP A 221 -0.56 -16.08 -3.20
CA ASP A 221 -1.07 -17.15 -4.06
C ASP A 221 -0.66 -18.57 -3.60
N ARG A 222 0.09 -18.68 -2.50
CA ARG A 222 0.42 -19.94 -1.81
C ARG A 222 -0.49 -20.21 -0.61
N THR A 223 -1.14 -19.19 -0.08
CA THR A 223 -2.13 -19.34 0.99
C THR A 223 -3.35 -20.06 0.43
N SER A 224 -3.62 -21.28 0.90
CA SER A 224 -4.77 -22.04 0.39
C SER A 224 -6.06 -21.61 1.10
N ALA A 225 -7.19 -21.64 0.38
CA ALA A 225 -8.52 -21.42 0.96
C ALA A 225 -8.87 -22.44 2.06
N ILE A 226 -8.26 -23.63 2.02
CA ILE A 226 -8.43 -24.66 3.08
C ILE A 226 -7.71 -24.18 4.35
N ALA A 227 -6.46 -23.73 4.25
CA ALA A 227 -5.70 -23.26 5.39
C ALA A 227 -6.33 -22.01 6.01
N GLU A 228 -6.81 -21.06 5.16
CA GLU A 228 -7.58 -19.91 5.59
C GLU A 228 -8.87 -20.31 6.31
N GLY A 229 -9.62 -21.28 5.74
CA GLY A 229 -10.83 -21.83 6.37
C GLY A 229 -10.56 -22.48 7.73
N ILE A 230 -9.47 -23.25 7.85
CA ILE A 230 -9.04 -23.85 9.13
C ILE A 230 -8.73 -22.74 10.15
N SER A 231 -7.95 -21.73 9.77
CA SER A 231 -7.55 -20.65 10.68
C SER A 231 -8.73 -19.84 11.21
N ARG A 232 -9.81 -19.73 10.45
CA ARG A 232 -11.06 -19.06 10.89
C ARG A 232 -11.88 -19.89 11.89
N ASP A 233 -11.76 -21.22 11.85
CA ASP A 233 -12.43 -22.11 12.78
C ASP A 233 -11.50 -22.39 13.98
N LYS A 234 -11.73 -21.64 15.06
CA LYS A 234 -10.88 -21.67 16.26
C LYS A 234 -10.92 -23.04 16.96
N GLU A 235 -12.05 -23.75 16.93
CA GLU A 235 -12.19 -25.07 17.52
C GLU A 235 -11.41 -26.12 16.72
N LEU A 236 -11.60 -26.15 15.39
CA LEU A 236 -10.86 -27.05 14.50
C LEU A 236 -9.35 -26.77 14.57
N THR A 237 -8.94 -25.50 14.53
CA THR A 237 -7.52 -25.11 14.64
C THR A 237 -6.91 -25.67 15.92
N LYS A 238 -7.54 -25.50 17.07
CA LYS A 238 -7.05 -26.04 18.34
C LYS A 238 -6.96 -27.53 18.35
N SER A 239 -8.01 -28.23 17.91
CA SER A 239 -8.01 -29.68 17.81
C SER A 239 -6.84 -30.21 16.97
N LEU A 240 -6.56 -29.56 15.83
CA LEU A 240 -5.41 -29.91 15.00
C LEU A 240 -4.08 -29.65 15.69
N LEU A 241 -3.92 -28.50 16.36
CA LEU A 241 -2.71 -28.16 17.10
C LEU A 241 -2.45 -29.11 18.27
N GLU A 242 -3.48 -29.41 19.04
CA GLU A 242 -3.41 -30.37 20.18
C GLU A 242 -3.00 -31.76 19.71
N SER A 243 -3.52 -32.20 18.55
CA SER A 243 -3.22 -33.54 17.99
C SER A 243 -1.72 -33.77 17.70
N VAL A 244 -0.94 -32.68 17.58
CA VAL A 244 0.51 -32.71 17.33
C VAL A 244 1.33 -32.23 18.55
N GLY A 245 0.67 -32.02 19.70
CA GLY A 245 1.31 -31.63 20.96
C GLY A 245 1.65 -30.14 21.07
N VAL A 246 1.07 -29.29 20.24
CA VAL A 246 1.16 -27.82 20.40
C VAL A 246 0.24 -27.41 21.55
N PRO A 247 0.73 -26.66 22.56
CA PRO A 247 -0.09 -26.27 23.70
C PRO A 247 -1.14 -25.24 23.28
N VAL A 248 -2.42 -25.56 23.60
CA VAL A 248 -3.58 -24.68 23.36
C VAL A 248 -4.45 -24.63 24.63
N PRO A 249 -5.19 -23.53 24.88
CA PRO A 249 -6.14 -23.48 26.00
C PRO A 249 -7.24 -24.53 25.85
N GLN A 250 -7.54 -25.24 26.91
CA GLN A 250 -8.71 -26.12 26.94
C GLN A 250 -10.00 -25.29 26.98
N GLY A 251 -11.06 -25.75 26.31
CA GLY A 251 -12.31 -25.02 26.27
C GLY A 251 -13.34 -25.63 25.33
N SER A 252 -14.55 -25.14 25.40
CA SER A 252 -15.68 -25.59 24.59
C SER A 252 -16.63 -24.45 24.25
N VAL A 253 -17.45 -24.66 23.21
CA VAL A 253 -18.50 -23.72 22.79
C VAL A 253 -19.69 -23.84 23.74
N ALA A 254 -20.20 -22.70 24.21
CA ALA A 254 -21.36 -22.57 25.06
C ALA A 254 -22.56 -22.01 24.28
N ALA A 255 -23.66 -22.75 24.25
CA ALA A 255 -24.88 -22.33 23.55
C ALA A 255 -25.70 -21.30 24.31
N ASN A 256 -25.46 -21.11 25.60
CA ASN A 256 -26.16 -20.16 26.47
C ASN A 256 -25.32 -19.78 27.70
N PRO A 257 -25.68 -18.68 28.42
CA PRO A 257 -24.93 -18.24 29.60
C PRO A 257 -24.76 -19.29 30.70
N SER A 258 -25.78 -20.15 30.94
CA SER A 258 -25.69 -21.18 31.97
C SER A 258 -24.69 -22.28 31.61
N GLU A 259 -24.67 -22.70 30.36
CA GLU A 259 -23.69 -23.65 29.83
C GLU A 259 -22.28 -23.10 29.86
N ALA A 260 -22.10 -21.77 29.63
CA ALA A 260 -20.82 -21.13 29.76
C ALA A 260 -20.26 -21.23 31.18
N TRP A 261 -21.11 -21.11 32.19
CA TRP A 261 -20.72 -21.36 33.58
C TRP A 261 -20.37 -22.82 33.84
N GLU A 262 -21.18 -23.79 33.35
CA GLU A 262 -20.92 -25.23 33.51
C GLU A 262 -19.56 -25.60 32.90
N ILE A 263 -19.26 -25.13 31.68
CA ILE A 263 -17.96 -25.34 31.04
C ILE A 263 -16.84 -24.74 31.89
N ALA A 264 -17.03 -23.53 32.43
CA ALA A 264 -16.02 -22.85 33.26
C ALA A 264 -15.72 -23.64 34.55
N GLU A 265 -16.75 -24.25 35.18
CA GLU A 265 -16.56 -25.13 36.33
C GLU A 265 -15.77 -26.39 35.97
N ASP A 266 -16.05 -26.99 34.80
CA ASP A 266 -15.41 -28.22 34.33
C ASP A 266 -13.93 -28.03 33.97
N ILE A 267 -13.57 -26.93 33.29
CA ILE A 267 -12.18 -26.64 32.86
C ILE A 267 -11.35 -25.96 33.96
N GLY A 268 -12.01 -25.41 34.97
CA GLY A 268 -11.39 -24.73 36.10
C GLY A 268 -11.24 -23.22 35.87
N LEU A 269 -11.50 -22.44 36.93
CA LEU A 269 -11.40 -21.01 36.96
C LEU A 269 -9.96 -20.52 37.20
N PRO A 270 -9.56 -19.35 36.71
CA PRO A 270 -10.33 -18.42 35.89
C PRO A 270 -10.43 -18.81 34.41
N VAL A 271 -11.42 -18.24 33.69
CA VAL A 271 -11.66 -18.52 32.26
C VAL A 271 -11.64 -17.24 31.41
N VAL A 272 -11.59 -17.46 30.08
CA VAL A 272 -11.79 -16.46 29.03
C VAL A 272 -13.11 -16.78 28.33
N VAL A 273 -13.91 -15.75 28.05
CA VAL A 273 -15.11 -15.86 27.21
C VAL A 273 -14.90 -14.99 25.98
N LYS A 274 -15.08 -15.56 24.78
CA LYS A 274 -14.84 -14.87 23.52
C LYS A 274 -15.75 -15.37 22.40
N PRO A 275 -16.03 -14.57 21.35
CA PRO A 275 -16.70 -15.06 20.15
C PRO A 275 -15.82 -16.05 19.37
N ILE A 276 -16.44 -17.04 18.67
CA ILE A 276 -15.72 -18.03 17.86
C ILE A 276 -15.01 -17.37 16.67
N ASP A 277 -15.66 -16.43 16.01
CA ASP A 277 -15.23 -15.77 14.76
C ASP A 277 -15.00 -14.26 14.89
N GLY A 278 -14.84 -13.75 16.11
CA GLY A 278 -14.51 -12.35 16.39
C GLY A 278 -13.07 -12.00 16.04
N ASN A 279 -12.86 -10.76 15.54
CA ASN A 279 -11.56 -10.18 15.22
C ASN A 279 -11.22 -9.01 16.13
N HIS A 280 -9.93 -8.63 16.24
CA HIS A 280 -9.45 -7.47 17.00
C HIS A 280 -9.84 -7.46 18.48
N ALA A 281 -9.86 -8.64 19.12
CA ALA A 281 -10.22 -8.82 20.54
C ALA A 281 -11.63 -8.29 20.94
N ARG A 282 -12.52 -8.01 19.97
CA ARG A 282 -13.90 -7.59 20.25
C ARG A 282 -14.66 -8.72 20.94
N GLY A 283 -15.38 -8.38 22.02
CA GLY A 283 -16.15 -9.35 22.80
C GLY A 283 -15.31 -10.34 23.60
N VAL A 284 -13.97 -10.20 23.69
CA VAL A 284 -13.08 -11.05 24.49
C VAL A 284 -12.98 -10.51 25.90
N THR A 285 -13.38 -11.33 26.88
CA THR A 285 -13.27 -10.97 28.31
C THR A 285 -12.42 -12.01 29.04
N LEU A 286 -11.41 -11.53 29.75
CA LEU A 286 -10.36 -12.32 30.38
C LEU A 286 -10.53 -12.43 31.89
N ASP A 287 -9.89 -13.47 32.50
CA ASP A 287 -9.70 -13.59 33.94
C ASP A 287 -11.03 -13.57 34.70
N LEU A 288 -11.99 -14.38 34.23
CA LEU A 288 -13.33 -14.46 34.78
C LEU A 288 -13.43 -15.60 35.80
N SER A 289 -13.89 -15.29 37.02
CA SER A 289 -14.02 -16.27 38.09
C SER A 289 -15.41 -16.31 38.73
N LEU A 290 -16.25 -15.32 38.45
CA LEU A 290 -17.58 -15.22 39.01
C LEU A 290 -18.66 -15.56 37.98
N ARG A 291 -19.66 -16.35 38.39
CA ARG A 291 -20.76 -16.75 37.50
C ARG A 291 -21.41 -15.57 36.77
N GLY A 292 -21.75 -14.49 37.48
CA GLY A 292 -22.38 -13.32 36.89
C GLY A 292 -21.50 -12.62 35.85
N GLU A 293 -20.16 -12.62 36.03
CA GLU A 293 -19.21 -12.06 35.04
C GLU A 293 -19.17 -12.92 33.77
N ILE A 294 -19.13 -14.27 33.93
CA ILE A 294 -19.10 -15.22 32.81
C ILE A 294 -20.39 -15.14 31.99
N GLU A 295 -21.55 -15.08 32.65
CA GLU A 295 -22.85 -14.94 31.99
C GLU A 295 -22.96 -13.59 31.25
N ALA A 296 -22.45 -12.48 31.83
CA ALA A 296 -22.41 -11.18 31.18
C ALA A 296 -21.44 -11.14 29.99
N ALA A 297 -20.26 -11.77 30.15
CA ALA A 297 -19.27 -11.90 29.09
C ALA A 297 -19.80 -12.76 27.92
N TRP A 298 -20.57 -13.80 28.22
CA TRP A 298 -21.24 -14.61 27.19
C TRP A 298 -22.18 -13.74 26.34
N GLN A 299 -23.03 -12.91 26.99
CA GLN A 299 -23.94 -12.02 26.28
C GLN A 299 -23.23 -10.98 25.43
N LEU A 300 -22.04 -10.54 25.85
CA LEU A 300 -21.23 -9.60 25.09
C LEU A 300 -20.61 -10.29 23.86
N ALA A 301 -20.04 -11.48 24.05
CA ALA A 301 -19.41 -12.25 22.98
C ALA A 301 -20.45 -12.72 21.91
N ASP A 302 -21.66 -13.08 22.33
CA ASP A 302 -22.77 -13.52 21.44
C ASP A 302 -23.24 -12.42 20.47
N ARG A 303 -23.04 -11.14 20.83
CA ARG A 303 -23.36 -10.00 19.96
C ARG A 303 -22.33 -9.75 18.87
N GLU A 304 -21.11 -10.23 19.09
CA GLU A 304 -19.96 -9.95 18.23
C GLU A 304 -19.62 -11.11 17.27
N GLY A 305 -20.19 -12.31 17.46
CA GLY A 305 -19.88 -13.48 16.66
C GLY A 305 -20.99 -14.50 16.52
N SER A 306 -20.75 -15.59 15.78
CA SER A 306 -21.73 -16.63 15.48
C SER A 306 -21.88 -17.69 16.59
N GLY A 307 -21.10 -17.59 17.68
CA GLY A 307 -21.12 -18.46 18.85
C GLY A 307 -20.10 -18.03 19.88
N VAL A 308 -20.17 -18.58 21.08
CA VAL A 308 -19.33 -18.18 22.22
C VAL A 308 -18.47 -19.35 22.69
N LEU A 309 -17.17 -19.11 22.80
CA LEU A 309 -16.17 -20.05 23.29
C LEU A 309 -15.75 -19.67 24.70
N VAL A 310 -15.76 -20.65 25.62
CA VAL A 310 -15.26 -20.53 26.99
C VAL A 310 -13.99 -21.34 27.10
N GLU A 311 -12.89 -20.71 27.55
CA GLU A 311 -11.56 -21.30 27.57
C GLU A 311 -10.84 -21.07 28.89
N GLN A 312 -9.87 -21.92 29.19
CA GLN A 312 -8.93 -21.75 30.27
C GLN A 312 -8.18 -20.39 30.11
N PHE A 313 -8.13 -19.61 31.17
CA PHE A 313 -7.29 -18.43 31.20
C PHE A 313 -5.82 -18.83 31.30
N ILE A 314 -5.01 -18.32 30.38
CA ILE A 314 -3.55 -18.48 30.38
C ILE A 314 -2.94 -17.21 30.98
N ALA A 315 -2.12 -17.37 32.02
CA ALA A 315 -1.44 -16.27 32.65
C ALA A 315 -0.27 -15.77 31.79
N GLY A 316 -0.03 -14.46 31.81
CA GLY A 316 1.08 -13.83 31.10
C GLY A 316 0.68 -12.73 30.14
N SER A 317 1.63 -12.31 29.33
CA SER A 317 1.44 -11.29 28.29
C SER A 317 1.06 -11.94 26.95
N GLU A 318 0.25 -11.26 26.19
CA GLU A 318 -0.07 -11.61 24.82
C GLU A 318 1.13 -11.32 23.91
N HIS A 319 1.43 -12.23 22.99
CA HIS A 319 2.48 -12.08 22.00
C HIS A 319 1.93 -12.39 20.62
N ARG A 320 2.29 -11.59 19.60
CA ARG A 320 2.06 -11.89 18.20
C ARG A 320 3.38 -12.26 17.54
N LEU A 321 3.49 -13.51 17.06
CA LEU A 321 4.67 -13.99 16.33
C LEU A 321 4.33 -14.18 14.86
N LEU A 322 5.18 -13.67 14.00
CA LEU A 322 5.05 -13.80 12.54
C LEU A 322 5.90 -14.94 12.02
N VAL A 323 5.25 -15.89 11.35
CA VAL A 323 5.90 -16.99 10.64
C VAL A 323 5.80 -16.75 9.14
N VAL A 324 6.93 -16.84 8.43
CA VAL A 324 7.02 -16.71 6.98
C VAL A 324 7.84 -17.85 6.40
N GLY A 325 7.25 -18.63 5.49
CA GLY A 325 7.95 -19.71 4.81
C GLY A 325 8.59 -20.75 5.75
N GLY A 326 7.93 -21.00 6.90
CA GLY A 326 8.40 -21.95 7.91
C GLY A 326 9.54 -21.44 8.80
N LYS A 327 9.67 -20.12 8.94
CA LYS A 327 10.60 -19.46 9.87
C LYS A 327 9.85 -18.39 10.67
N MET A 328 10.05 -18.32 11.98
CA MET A 328 9.64 -17.18 12.78
C MET A 328 10.55 -15.98 12.45
N VAL A 329 9.97 -14.84 12.07
CA VAL A 329 10.71 -13.69 11.55
C VAL A 329 10.56 -12.43 12.39
N ALA A 330 9.50 -12.35 13.19
CA ALA A 330 9.28 -11.24 14.11
C ALA A 330 8.36 -11.67 15.26
N ALA A 331 8.52 -11.03 16.42
CA ALA A 331 7.66 -11.20 17.58
C ALA A 331 7.44 -9.86 18.28
N ILE A 332 6.20 -9.61 18.69
CA ILE A 332 5.83 -8.42 19.43
C ILE A 332 5.03 -8.82 20.66
N ARG A 333 5.25 -8.12 21.79
CA ARG A 333 4.53 -8.33 23.03
C ARG A 333 3.53 -7.20 23.26
N GLY A 334 2.34 -7.59 23.71
CA GLY A 334 1.31 -6.68 24.18
C GLY A 334 1.61 -6.13 25.58
N GLU A 335 1.20 -4.92 25.82
CA GLU A 335 1.24 -4.30 27.14
C GLU A 335 -0.18 -3.97 27.62
N ILE A 336 -0.39 -4.08 28.93
CA ILE A 336 -1.63 -3.65 29.58
C ILE A 336 -1.71 -2.13 29.47
N VAL A 337 -2.86 -1.62 29.03
CA VAL A 337 -3.11 -0.18 28.93
C VAL A 337 -3.66 0.32 30.24
N THR A 338 -2.97 1.27 30.86
CA THR A 338 -3.38 1.87 32.12
C THR A 338 -3.44 3.39 32.02
N ILE A 339 -4.26 4.00 32.86
CA ILE A 339 -4.27 5.45 33.13
C ILE A 339 -4.00 5.72 34.60
N ARG A 340 -3.56 6.91 34.88
CA ARG A 340 -3.28 7.33 36.28
C ARG A 340 -4.23 8.43 36.73
N GLY A 341 -4.94 8.20 37.82
CA GLY A 341 -5.83 9.18 38.43
C GLY A 341 -5.11 10.46 38.83
N ASP A 342 -5.75 11.60 38.65
CA ASP A 342 -5.26 12.93 39.10
C ASP A 342 -6.14 13.58 40.15
N GLY A 343 -7.28 12.95 40.51
CA GLY A 343 -8.24 13.45 41.46
C GLY A 343 -9.15 14.58 40.98
N GLN A 344 -9.11 14.90 39.67
CA GLN A 344 -9.86 16.00 39.07
C GLN A 344 -10.58 15.59 37.78
N SER A 345 -9.90 14.83 36.94
CA SER A 345 -10.40 14.41 35.62
C SER A 345 -11.18 13.10 35.69
N SER A 346 -12.22 12.97 34.88
CA SER A 346 -12.91 11.69 34.75
C SER A 346 -12.07 10.65 33.99
N VAL A 347 -12.39 9.36 34.12
CA VAL A 347 -11.72 8.28 33.41
C VAL A 347 -11.70 8.55 31.90
N ALA A 348 -12.82 9.01 31.31
CA ALA A 348 -12.87 9.34 29.88
C ALA A 348 -11.90 10.48 29.51
N GLN A 349 -11.80 11.52 30.33
CA GLN A 349 -10.84 12.63 30.14
C GLN A 349 -9.38 12.16 30.29
N LEU A 350 -9.12 11.25 31.23
CA LEU A 350 -7.78 10.67 31.43
C LEU A 350 -7.36 9.79 30.23
N ILE A 351 -8.28 8.98 29.68
CA ILE A 351 -8.04 8.20 28.45
C ILE A 351 -7.68 9.15 27.31
N GLU A 352 -8.46 10.21 27.10
CA GLU A 352 -8.19 11.17 26.04
C GLU A 352 -6.84 11.86 26.21
N SER A 353 -6.52 12.34 27.41
CA SER A 353 -5.30 13.11 27.65
C SER A 353 -4.03 12.26 27.81
N GLN A 354 -4.11 11.03 28.34
CA GLN A 354 -2.95 10.19 28.59
C GLN A 354 -2.70 9.13 27.52
N LEU A 355 -3.74 8.70 26.80
CA LEU A 355 -3.65 7.61 25.82
C LEU A 355 -3.87 8.09 24.39
N ASN A 356 -4.99 8.77 24.11
CA ASN A 356 -5.36 9.13 22.73
C ASN A 356 -4.51 10.28 22.15
N THR A 357 -3.76 10.99 22.98
CA THR A 357 -2.76 11.96 22.52
C THR A 357 -1.46 11.32 22.01
N ASP A 358 -1.29 10.01 22.20
CA ASP A 358 -0.13 9.28 21.66
C ASP A 358 -0.21 9.27 20.11
N PRO A 359 0.80 9.81 19.39
CA PRO A 359 0.80 9.89 17.95
C PRO A 359 0.80 8.52 17.24
N ARG A 360 0.99 7.43 17.99
CA ARG A 360 0.88 6.05 17.49
C ARG A 360 -0.55 5.54 17.45
N ARG A 361 -1.51 6.25 18.06
CA ARG A 361 -2.94 5.92 18.08
C ARG A 361 -3.69 6.68 17.01
N GLY A 362 -4.63 6.02 16.36
CA GLY A 362 -5.50 6.64 15.36
C GLY A 362 -6.63 5.72 14.93
N PRO A 363 -7.59 6.25 14.16
CA PRO A 363 -8.79 5.51 13.76
C PRO A 363 -8.57 4.57 12.56
N GLU A 364 -7.38 4.60 11.93
CA GLU A 364 -7.12 3.92 10.66
C GLU A 364 -5.97 2.91 10.77
N GLU A 365 -5.94 1.93 9.84
CA GLU A 365 -4.91 0.88 9.76
C GLU A 365 -3.45 1.40 9.59
N GLU A 366 -3.26 2.68 9.38
CA GLU A 366 -1.93 3.31 9.29
C GLU A 366 -1.28 3.51 10.67
N PHE A 367 -2.09 3.52 11.72
CA PHE A 367 -1.66 3.64 13.10
C PHE A 367 -1.44 2.27 13.72
N PRO A 368 -0.31 2.04 14.41
CA PRO A 368 -0.04 0.74 15.04
C PRO A 368 -0.94 0.45 16.24
N LEU A 369 -1.62 1.45 16.79
CA LEU A 369 -2.53 1.34 17.92
C LEU A 369 -3.85 2.05 17.64
N ASP A 370 -4.95 1.45 18.07
CA ASP A 370 -6.29 2.02 17.93
C ASP A 370 -6.54 3.15 18.95
N THR A 371 -7.37 4.11 18.56
CA THR A 371 -7.93 5.11 19.49
C THR A 371 -8.89 4.40 20.47
N ILE A 372 -8.82 4.70 21.75
CA ILE A 372 -9.68 4.10 22.78
C ILE A 372 -10.89 5.02 23.02
N LEU A 373 -12.06 4.61 22.54
CA LEU A 373 -13.34 5.27 22.77
C LEU A 373 -14.22 4.35 23.62
N LEU A 374 -14.61 4.78 24.83
CA LEU A 374 -15.42 3.94 25.74
C LEU A 374 -16.79 3.61 25.18
N GLU A 375 -17.39 4.50 24.38
CA GLU A 375 -18.70 4.28 23.73
C GLU A 375 -18.67 3.11 22.74
N ASP A 376 -17.51 2.83 22.13
CA ASP A 376 -17.30 1.78 21.13
C ASP A 376 -16.53 0.57 21.71
N ASN A 377 -16.15 0.62 23.01
CA ASN A 377 -15.33 -0.42 23.64
C ASN A 377 -16.00 -0.97 24.93
N PRO A 378 -16.99 -1.85 24.78
CA PRO A 378 -17.70 -2.43 25.93
C PRO A 378 -16.77 -3.30 26.82
N VAL A 379 -15.68 -3.85 26.28
CA VAL A 379 -14.69 -4.63 27.05
C VAL A 379 -13.91 -3.70 28.00
N ALA A 380 -13.50 -2.52 27.56
CA ALA A 380 -12.90 -1.52 28.42
C ALA A 380 -13.88 -1.05 29.50
N CYS A 381 -15.15 -0.84 29.16
CA CYS A 381 -16.18 -0.50 30.14
C CYS A 381 -16.36 -1.59 31.21
N MET A 382 -16.32 -2.86 30.81
CA MET A 382 -16.38 -3.99 31.74
C MET A 382 -15.16 -4.08 32.64
N GLU A 383 -13.96 -3.84 32.11
CA GLU A 383 -12.72 -3.82 32.90
C GLU A 383 -12.72 -2.66 33.92
N LEU A 384 -13.24 -1.50 33.56
CA LEU A 384 -13.45 -0.39 34.48
C LEU A 384 -14.48 -0.73 35.58
N ALA A 385 -15.60 -1.37 35.20
CA ALA A 385 -16.64 -1.77 36.15
C ALA A 385 -16.14 -2.80 37.17
N ARG A 386 -15.22 -3.71 36.83
CA ARG A 386 -14.53 -4.65 37.73
C ARG A 386 -13.71 -3.93 38.78
N GLN A 387 -13.23 -2.72 38.47
CA GLN A 387 -12.50 -1.84 39.41
C GLN A 387 -13.43 -0.87 40.12
N GLY A 388 -14.76 -0.99 39.96
CA GLY A 388 -15.77 -0.11 40.55
C GLY A 388 -15.83 1.28 39.95
N LEU A 389 -15.40 1.41 38.68
CA LEU A 389 -15.30 2.67 37.94
C LEU A 389 -16.16 2.65 36.68
N ASP A 390 -16.47 3.82 36.17
CA ASP A 390 -17.05 4.07 34.87
C ASP A 390 -16.38 5.27 34.18
N GLY A 391 -16.79 5.63 32.96
CA GLY A 391 -16.20 6.73 32.21
C GLY A 391 -16.31 8.11 32.90
N ASN A 392 -17.28 8.28 33.79
CA ASN A 392 -17.51 9.55 34.54
C ASN A 392 -16.84 9.56 35.91
N SER A 393 -16.34 8.43 36.40
CA SER A 393 -15.68 8.29 37.70
C SER A 393 -14.42 9.15 37.74
N ILE A 394 -14.18 9.80 38.86
CA ILE A 394 -12.97 10.62 39.13
C ILE A 394 -12.05 9.83 40.06
N PRO A 395 -10.99 9.20 39.54
CA PRO A 395 -10.10 8.40 40.38
C PRO A 395 -9.20 9.25 41.26
N ALA A 396 -8.88 8.76 42.47
CA ALA A 396 -7.98 9.43 43.36
C ALA A 396 -6.56 9.60 42.78
N PRO A 397 -5.82 10.66 43.16
CA PRO A 397 -4.50 10.91 42.61
C PRO A 397 -3.54 9.74 42.82
N GLY A 398 -2.86 9.36 41.75
CA GLY A 398 -1.81 8.35 41.75
C GLY A 398 -2.31 6.90 41.66
N ILE A 399 -3.62 6.64 41.68
CA ILE A 399 -4.17 5.28 41.45
C ILE A 399 -4.00 4.92 39.98
N GLU A 400 -3.43 3.76 39.73
CA GLU A 400 -3.34 3.16 38.39
C GLU A 400 -4.60 2.36 38.11
N ILE A 401 -5.19 2.58 36.92
CA ILE A 401 -6.45 1.97 36.45
C ILE A 401 -6.19 1.25 35.16
N VAL A 402 -6.53 -0.01 35.12
CA VAL A 402 -6.46 -0.82 33.89
C VAL A 402 -7.63 -0.45 32.98
N VAL A 403 -7.34 -0.06 31.74
CA VAL A 403 -8.33 0.24 30.70
C VAL A 403 -8.50 -0.92 29.76
N GLN A 404 -7.39 -1.57 29.37
CA GLN A 404 -7.40 -2.66 28.39
C GLN A 404 -6.26 -3.65 28.69
N ARG A 405 -6.57 -4.96 28.64
CA ARG A 405 -5.59 -6.02 28.93
C ARG A 405 -4.98 -6.62 27.67
N THR A 406 -5.59 -6.49 26.51
CA THR A 406 -5.20 -7.11 25.24
C THR A 406 -5.18 -6.13 24.08
N GLY A 407 -4.58 -6.51 22.97
CA GLY A 407 -4.62 -5.74 21.71
C GLY A 407 -3.65 -4.55 21.64
N ASN A 408 -2.86 -4.29 22.65
CA ASN A 408 -1.89 -3.18 22.64
C ASN A 408 -0.47 -3.71 22.35
N MET A 409 -0.25 -4.17 21.10
CA MET A 409 1.01 -4.78 20.64
C MET A 409 2.09 -3.72 20.41
N VAL A 410 3.02 -3.55 21.33
CA VAL A 410 3.92 -2.37 21.36
C VAL A 410 5.39 -2.70 21.39
N VAL A 411 5.82 -3.80 22.05
CA VAL A 411 7.23 -4.08 22.35
C VAL A 411 7.77 -5.16 21.42
N ASP A 412 8.78 -4.83 20.62
CA ASP A 412 9.51 -5.84 19.85
C ASP A 412 10.33 -6.74 20.79
N VAL A 413 10.07 -8.04 20.72
CA VAL A 413 10.74 -9.08 21.51
C VAL A 413 11.32 -10.19 20.63
N THR A 414 11.54 -9.89 19.35
CA THR A 414 11.98 -10.88 18.34
C THR A 414 13.23 -11.63 18.76
N ASP A 415 14.21 -10.92 19.30
CA ASP A 415 15.51 -11.50 19.67
C ASP A 415 15.46 -12.20 21.05
N GLU A 416 14.37 -12.06 21.79
CA GLU A 416 14.16 -12.70 23.10
C GLU A 416 13.48 -14.06 22.98
N VAL A 417 12.87 -14.38 21.85
CA VAL A 417 12.05 -15.58 21.68
C VAL A 417 12.90 -16.86 21.82
N HIS A 418 12.49 -17.72 22.77
CA HIS A 418 13.14 -19.03 22.97
C HIS A 418 13.06 -19.89 21.69
N PRO A 419 14.13 -20.63 21.33
CA PRO A 419 14.12 -21.49 20.14
C PRO A 419 12.96 -22.51 20.10
N ASP A 420 12.58 -23.09 21.25
CA ASP A 420 11.46 -24.03 21.33
C ASP A 420 10.12 -23.34 21.07
N VAL A 421 9.95 -22.09 21.51
CA VAL A 421 8.77 -21.29 21.18
C VAL A 421 8.72 -21.00 19.69
N ALA A 422 9.85 -20.59 19.09
CA ALA A 422 9.96 -20.38 17.65
C ALA A 422 9.64 -21.66 16.86
N ALA A 423 10.13 -22.83 17.31
CA ALA A 423 9.81 -24.12 16.68
C ALA A 423 8.32 -24.47 16.81
N THR A 424 7.71 -24.21 17.97
CA THR A 424 6.30 -24.46 18.23
C THR A 424 5.38 -23.63 17.34
N VAL A 425 5.64 -22.32 17.18
CA VAL A 425 4.82 -21.47 16.29
C VAL A 425 5.01 -21.83 14.81
N VAL A 426 6.21 -22.26 14.41
CA VAL A 426 6.44 -22.76 13.06
C VAL A 426 5.67 -24.07 12.82
N LEU A 427 5.61 -24.96 13.82
CA LEU A 427 4.81 -26.19 13.73
C LEU A 427 3.32 -25.85 13.61
N ALA A 428 2.81 -24.91 14.40
CA ALA A 428 1.43 -24.46 14.34
C ALA A 428 1.05 -23.93 12.95
N ALA A 429 1.86 -23.04 12.35
CA ALA A 429 1.65 -22.55 11.00
C ALA A 429 1.61 -23.69 9.95
N ARG A 430 2.49 -24.68 10.09
CA ARG A 430 2.55 -25.86 9.19
C ARG A 430 1.32 -26.76 9.33
N VAL A 431 0.83 -26.99 10.54
CA VAL A 431 -0.35 -27.83 10.81
C VAL A 431 -1.59 -27.22 10.18
N VAL A 432 -1.77 -25.92 10.30
CA VAL A 432 -2.85 -25.17 9.63
C VAL A 432 -2.64 -25.09 8.11
N GLY A 433 -1.40 -25.13 7.65
CA GLY A 433 -1.04 -25.11 6.23
C GLY A 433 -0.83 -23.70 5.67
N LEU A 434 -0.52 -22.73 6.54
CA LEU A 434 -0.25 -21.34 6.14
C LEU A 434 1.22 -21.14 5.81
N ASP A 435 1.48 -20.45 4.70
CA ASP A 435 2.82 -20.02 4.29
C ASP A 435 3.26 -18.73 5.00
N ILE A 436 2.30 -17.89 5.33
CA ILE A 436 2.44 -16.71 6.19
C ILE A 436 1.38 -16.79 7.28
N ALA A 437 1.79 -16.74 8.53
CA ALA A 437 0.88 -16.87 9.67
C ALA A 437 1.25 -15.88 10.79
N GLY A 438 0.24 -15.25 11.36
CA GLY A 438 0.33 -14.55 12.63
C GLY A 438 -0.13 -15.49 13.75
N ILE A 439 0.75 -15.77 14.70
CA ILE A 439 0.47 -16.67 15.82
C ILE A 439 0.31 -15.85 17.08
N ASP A 440 -0.86 -15.92 17.69
CA ASP A 440 -1.10 -15.33 18.99
C ASP A 440 -0.86 -16.37 20.08
N LEU A 441 -0.01 -16.05 21.00
CA LEU A 441 0.27 -16.88 22.17
C LEU A 441 0.32 -16.04 23.44
N VAL A 442 0.03 -16.67 24.56
CA VAL A 442 0.17 -16.07 25.90
C VAL A 442 1.25 -16.81 26.67
N ALA A 443 2.18 -16.07 27.22
CA ALA A 443 3.28 -16.58 28.04
C ALA A 443 3.71 -15.54 29.09
N GLU A 444 4.17 -15.99 30.25
CA GLU A 444 4.74 -15.11 31.27
C GLU A 444 6.10 -14.57 30.84
N ASP A 445 6.90 -15.39 30.16
CA ASP A 445 8.26 -15.07 29.71
C ASP A 445 8.55 -15.75 28.37
N ILE A 446 8.60 -14.97 27.28
CA ILE A 446 8.81 -15.49 25.92
C ILE A 446 10.20 -16.13 25.73
N SER A 447 11.15 -15.83 26.64
CA SER A 447 12.50 -16.38 26.64
C SER A 447 12.62 -17.78 27.26
N LYS A 448 11.49 -18.38 27.66
CA LYS A 448 11.41 -19.73 28.23
C LYS A 448 10.48 -20.63 27.39
N PRO A 449 10.67 -21.95 27.42
CA PRO A 449 9.74 -22.89 26.80
C PRO A 449 8.30 -22.71 27.31
N LEU A 450 7.29 -22.84 26.45
CA LEU A 450 5.88 -22.72 26.84
C LEU A 450 5.47 -23.75 27.89
N ALA A 451 6.03 -24.97 27.80
CA ALA A 451 5.72 -26.06 28.75
C ALA A 451 6.10 -25.75 30.19
N ASP A 452 7.18 -24.97 30.41
CA ASP A 452 7.70 -24.66 31.74
C ASP A 452 6.85 -23.59 32.48
N GLN A 453 5.99 -22.88 31.76
CA GLN A 453 5.19 -21.76 32.27
C GLN A 453 3.69 -21.87 31.95
N ARG A 454 3.23 -23.02 31.39
CA ARG A 454 1.86 -23.25 30.94
C ARG A 454 1.41 -22.21 29.87
N GLY A 455 2.34 -21.69 29.10
CA GLY A 455 2.03 -20.82 27.96
C GLY A 455 1.35 -21.59 26.84
N ALA A 456 0.49 -20.93 26.06
CA ALA A 456 -0.30 -21.59 25.04
C ALA A 456 -0.51 -20.70 23.81
N ILE A 457 -0.68 -21.32 22.64
CA ILE A 457 -1.15 -20.68 21.42
C ILE A 457 -2.67 -20.52 21.50
N VAL A 458 -3.14 -19.28 21.39
CA VAL A 458 -4.57 -18.94 21.51
C VAL A 458 -5.24 -18.73 20.16
N GLU A 459 -4.46 -18.38 19.11
CA GLU A 459 -4.97 -18.16 17.76
C GLU A 459 -3.89 -18.30 16.69
N VAL A 460 -4.31 -18.75 15.49
CA VAL A 460 -3.49 -18.77 14.27
C VAL A 460 -4.22 -17.99 13.19
N ASN A 461 -3.58 -16.92 12.68
CA ASN A 461 -4.21 -15.99 11.74
C ASN A 461 -3.59 -16.10 10.35
N ALA A 462 -4.44 -16.25 9.31
CA ALA A 462 -4.08 -16.00 7.92
C ALA A 462 -4.06 -14.49 7.65
N GLY A 463 -3.23 -14.06 6.70
CA GLY A 463 -3.16 -12.65 6.30
C GLY A 463 -2.85 -11.64 7.44
N PRO A 464 -1.85 -11.90 8.29
CA PRO A 464 -1.64 -11.09 9.49
C PRO A 464 -1.27 -9.64 9.16
N GLY A 465 -1.72 -8.69 9.99
CA GLY A 465 -1.26 -7.31 9.95
C GLY A 465 0.24 -7.22 10.26
N LEU A 466 0.99 -6.50 9.43
CA LEU A 466 2.45 -6.38 9.57
C LEU A 466 2.88 -5.09 10.26
N LEU A 467 1.98 -4.12 10.44
CA LEU A 467 2.33 -2.77 10.87
C LEU A 467 3.00 -2.74 12.24
N MET A 468 2.53 -3.53 13.19
CA MET A 468 3.10 -3.62 14.54
C MET A 468 4.56 -4.08 14.54
N HIS A 469 4.97 -4.90 13.57
CA HIS A 469 6.37 -5.32 13.39
C HIS A 469 7.21 -4.30 12.61
N LEU A 470 6.57 -3.52 11.73
CA LEU A 470 7.22 -2.48 10.92
C LEU A 470 7.43 -1.19 11.73
N LYS A 471 6.54 -0.90 12.67
CA LYS A 471 6.56 0.31 13.52
C LYS A 471 6.26 -0.06 14.98
N PRO A 472 7.13 -0.83 15.65
CA PRO A 472 6.92 -1.12 17.06
C PRO A 472 6.97 0.16 17.91
N GLY A 473 6.26 0.18 19.01
CA GLY A 473 6.31 1.30 19.94
C GLY A 473 7.60 1.37 20.74
N VAL A 474 8.19 0.21 21.01
CA VAL A 474 9.47 0.02 21.70
C VAL A 474 10.26 -1.06 20.99
N GLY A 475 11.54 -0.85 20.77
CA GLY A 475 12.43 -1.77 20.07
C GLY A 475 12.67 -1.39 18.61
N GLU A 476 13.10 -2.35 17.79
CA GLU A 476 13.56 -2.12 16.43
C GLU A 476 12.52 -2.54 15.37
N PRO A 477 12.31 -1.75 14.32
CA PRO A 477 11.51 -2.17 13.16
C PRO A 477 12.06 -3.44 12.52
N ARG A 478 11.20 -4.41 12.25
CA ARG A 478 11.59 -5.68 11.62
C ARG A 478 11.30 -5.68 10.11
N PRO A 479 12.24 -6.13 9.27
CA PRO A 479 12.10 -6.11 7.81
C PRO A 479 11.20 -7.26 7.31
N VAL A 480 9.98 -7.35 7.81
CA VAL A 480 9.05 -8.46 7.53
C VAL A 480 8.63 -8.51 6.05
N GLY A 481 8.55 -7.36 5.37
CA GLY A 481 8.31 -7.31 3.94
C GLY A 481 9.42 -7.97 3.12
N GLU A 482 10.69 -7.84 3.56
CA GLU A 482 11.84 -8.52 2.93
C GLU A 482 11.78 -10.03 3.12
N ALA A 483 11.37 -10.49 4.30
CA ALA A 483 11.19 -11.91 4.58
C ALA A 483 10.13 -12.52 3.66
N ILE A 484 8.99 -11.85 3.47
CA ILE A 484 7.91 -12.29 2.58
C ILE A 484 8.37 -12.25 1.11
N ALA A 485 8.99 -11.16 0.66
CA ALA A 485 9.53 -11.08 -0.71
C ALA A 485 10.57 -12.17 -0.98
N SER A 486 11.38 -12.55 0.01
CA SER A 486 12.39 -13.61 -0.10
C SER A 486 11.75 -15.01 -0.09
N HIS A 487 10.67 -15.21 0.64
CA HIS A 487 9.88 -16.44 0.60
C HIS A 487 9.22 -16.65 -0.77
N LEU A 488 8.65 -15.60 -1.36
CA LEU A 488 7.98 -15.66 -2.66
C LEU A 488 8.98 -15.85 -3.82
N PHE A 489 10.13 -15.19 -3.72
CA PHE A 489 11.20 -15.23 -4.71
C PHE A 489 12.53 -15.62 -4.04
N PRO A 490 12.79 -16.94 -3.86
CA PRO A 490 14.05 -17.41 -3.27
C PRO A 490 15.25 -16.93 -4.08
N GLU A 491 16.45 -17.18 -3.55
CA GLU A 491 17.75 -16.70 -4.03
C GLU A 491 17.81 -16.44 -5.55
N HIS A 492 18.11 -15.18 -5.93
CA HIS A 492 18.23 -14.69 -7.31
C HIS A 492 16.95 -14.70 -8.15
N GLY A 493 15.80 -15.08 -7.61
CA GLY A 493 14.51 -15.00 -8.28
C GLY A 493 14.14 -13.55 -8.61
N SER A 494 14.22 -13.15 -9.88
CA SER A 494 13.85 -11.81 -10.36
C SER A 494 12.35 -11.66 -10.62
N GLY A 495 11.59 -12.75 -10.56
CA GLY A 495 10.18 -12.76 -10.96
C GLY A 495 9.93 -12.48 -12.44
N ARG A 496 10.98 -12.47 -13.27
CA ARG A 496 10.90 -12.05 -14.69
C ARG A 496 10.88 -13.23 -15.62
N ILE A 497 10.17 -13.09 -16.73
CA ILE A 497 10.31 -13.92 -17.91
C ILE A 497 11.16 -13.19 -18.97
N PRO A 498 11.75 -13.89 -19.94
CA PRO A 498 12.38 -13.26 -21.09
C PRO A 498 11.40 -12.39 -21.88
N ILE A 499 11.84 -11.17 -22.22
CA ILE A 499 11.04 -10.23 -23.02
C ILE A 499 11.88 -9.75 -24.21
N ILE A 500 11.30 -9.78 -25.42
CA ILE A 500 11.79 -9.09 -26.60
C ILE A 500 10.87 -7.91 -26.86
N GLY A 501 11.42 -6.69 -26.85
CA GLY A 501 10.71 -5.48 -27.25
C GLY A 501 11.01 -5.15 -28.71
N VAL A 502 9.97 -4.92 -29.52
CA VAL A 502 10.12 -4.53 -30.92
C VAL A 502 9.47 -3.16 -31.09
N SER A 503 10.24 -2.21 -31.61
CA SER A 503 9.76 -0.83 -31.85
C SER A 503 10.15 -0.36 -33.24
N GLY A 504 9.47 0.65 -33.75
CA GLY A 504 9.74 1.27 -35.04
C GLY A 504 8.47 1.77 -35.71
N THR A 505 8.60 2.30 -36.90
CA THR A 505 7.48 2.90 -37.65
C THR A 505 6.88 1.98 -38.72
N SER A 506 7.56 0.88 -39.05
CA SER A 506 7.04 -0.16 -39.95
C SER A 506 7.81 -1.48 -39.81
N GLY A 507 7.21 -2.62 -40.24
CA GLY A 507 7.83 -3.94 -40.19
C GLY A 507 7.94 -4.56 -38.79
N CYS A 508 7.35 -3.94 -37.77
CA CYS A 508 7.47 -4.39 -36.40
C CYS A 508 6.72 -5.71 -36.16
N SER A 509 5.51 -5.84 -36.69
CA SER A 509 4.69 -7.03 -36.49
C SER A 509 5.32 -8.26 -37.14
N GLU A 510 5.92 -8.13 -38.32
CA GLU A 510 6.63 -9.22 -39.02
C GLU A 510 7.83 -9.69 -38.18
N VAL A 511 8.64 -8.74 -37.70
CA VAL A 511 9.80 -9.05 -36.85
C VAL A 511 9.36 -9.68 -35.54
N ALA A 512 8.30 -9.14 -34.89
CA ALA A 512 7.76 -9.68 -33.67
C ALA A 512 7.24 -11.12 -33.81
N ARG A 513 6.55 -11.42 -34.94
CA ARG A 513 6.07 -12.78 -35.27
C ARG A 513 7.23 -13.76 -35.47
N VAL A 514 8.26 -13.35 -36.21
CA VAL A 514 9.45 -14.19 -36.41
C VAL A 514 10.16 -14.45 -35.07
N ALA A 515 10.35 -13.43 -34.25
CA ALA A 515 10.95 -13.59 -32.94
C ALA A 515 10.14 -14.54 -32.03
N ALA A 516 8.81 -14.38 -32.00
CA ALA A 516 7.93 -15.26 -31.23
C ALA A 516 7.96 -16.71 -31.73
N TYR A 517 8.01 -16.90 -33.06
CA TYR A 517 8.16 -18.23 -33.67
C TYR A 517 9.48 -18.90 -33.26
N LEU A 518 10.59 -18.17 -33.32
CA LEU A 518 11.92 -18.71 -32.96
C LEU A 518 11.99 -19.13 -31.50
N ILE A 519 11.46 -18.32 -30.56
CA ILE A 519 11.39 -18.68 -29.13
C ILE A 519 10.51 -19.92 -28.94
N GLY A 520 9.38 -20.00 -29.67
CA GLY A 520 8.47 -21.13 -29.57
C GLY A 520 9.06 -22.47 -30.05
N LEU A 521 10.18 -22.46 -30.79
CA LEU A 521 10.92 -23.69 -31.15
C LEU A 521 11.60 -24.35 -29.94
N GLU A 522 11.81 -23.62 -28.85
CA GLU A 522 12.33 -24.13 -27.55
C GLU A 522 11.21 -24.69 -26.65
N GLU A 523 10.03 -24.96 -27.20
CA GLU A 523 8.84 -25.48 -26.48
C GLU A 523 8.33 -24.54 -25.36
N ARG A 524 8.79 -23.31 -25.29
CA ARG A 524 8.30 -22.29 -24.35
C ARG A 524 7.00 -21.68 -24.83
N LEU A 525 6.00 -21.59 -23.95
CA LEU A 525 4.76 -20.88 -24.28
C LEU A 525 5.02 -19.37 -24.40
N THR A 526 5.18 -18.91 -25.63
CA THR A 526 5.50 -17.52 -25.93
C THR A 526 4.23 -16.69 -26.12
N GLY A 527 4.10 -15.58 -25.38
CA GLY A 527 3.11 -14.55 -25.61
C GLY A 527 3.60 -13.55 -26.67
N LEU A 528 2.75 -13.19 -27.61
CA LEU A 528 3.01 -12.14 -28.61
C LEU A 528 1.91 -11.09 -28.57
N ALA A 529 2.28 -9.80 -28.48
CA ALA A 529 1.39 -8.67 -28.69
C ALA A 529 1.96 -7.80 -29.83
N CYS A 530 1.19 -7.60 -30.90
CA CYS A 530 1.61 -6.82 -32.05
C CYS A 530 0.39 -6.12 -32.70
N ALA A 531 0.63 -5.29 -33.74
CA ALA A 531 -0.46 -4.57 -34.40
C ALA A 531 -1.50 -5.50 -35.07
N ASP A 532 -1.14 -6.76 -35.39
CA ASP A 532 -2.06 -7.73 -35.99
C ASP A 532 -2.90 -8.49 -34.94
N GLY A 533 -2.54 -8.45 -33.65
CA GLY A 533 -3.25 -9.18 -32.62
C GLY A 533 -2.40 -9.57 -31.42
N SER A 534 -3.02 -10.30 -30.50
CA SER A 534 -2.37 -10.93 -29.35
C SER A 534 -2.49 -12.46 -29.46
N PHE A 535 -1.40 -13.17 -29.19
CA PHE A 535 -1.28 -14.62 -29.40
C PHE A 535 -0.63 -15.30 -28.18
N LEU A 536 -1.05 -16.53 -27.91
CA LEU A 536 -0.41 -17.46 -26.98
C LEU A 536 0.11 -18.67 -27.76
N GLY A 537 1.39 -18.73 -28.00
CA GLY A 537 1.98 -19.65 -28.95
C GLY A 537 1.37 -19.42 -30.34
N LYS A 538 0.77 -20.49 -30.93
CA LYS A 538 0.08 -20.41 -32.23
C LYS A 538 -1.39 -19.97 -32.12
N ARG A 539 -1.94 -19.88 -30.91
CA ARG A 539 -3.36 -19.57 -30.70
C ARG A 539 -3.58 -18.05 -30.68
N PRO A 540 -4.43 -17.49 -31.56
CA PRO A 540 -4.86 -16.12 -31.45
C PRO A 540 -5.78 -15.96 -30.22
N VAL A 541 -5.54 -14.92 -29.43
CA VAL A 541 -6.37 -14.55 -28.26
C VAL A 541 -7.27 -13.37 -28.62
N PHE A 542 -6.67 -12.34 -29.22
CA PHE A 542 -7.38 -11.16 -29.68
C PHE A 542 -6.92 -10.79 -31.09
N GLN A 543 -7.83 -10.24 -31.88
CA GLN A 543 -7.56 -9.72 -33.24
C GLN A 543 -7.58 -8.20 -33.23
N GLY A 544 -6.85 -7.59 -34.15
CA GLY A 544 -6.75 -6.13 -34.26
C GLY A 544 -5.49 -5.57 -33.62
N ASN A 545 -5.40 -4.26 -33.51
CA ASN A 545 -4.18 -3.61 -33.05
C ASN A 545 -3.94 -3.82 -31.54
N HIS A 546 -2.88 -4.53 -31.22
CA HIS A 546 -2.40 -4.88 -29.89
C HIS A 546 -0.95 -4.43 -29.61
N ASP A 547 -0.46 -3.40 -30.30
CA ASP A 547 0.85 -2.77 -30.10
C ASP A 547 0.89 -1.81 -28.89
N ARG A 548 -0.13 -1.88 -28.02
CA ARG A 548 -0.32 -0.96 -26.90
C ARG A 548 0.16 -1.53 -25.56
N HIS A 549 0.48 -0.62 -24.63
CA HIS A 549 0.83 -0.94 -23.24
C HIS A 549 -0.11 -1.97 -22.59
N ALA A 550 -1.42 -1.78 -22.71
CA ALA A 550 -2.41 -2.69 -22.13
C ALA A 550 -2.27 -4.13 -22.62
N SER A 551 -1.94 -4.34 -23.90
CA SER A 551 -1.75 -5.66 -24.48
C SER A 551 -0.49 -6.34 -23.98
N GLY A 552 0.61 -5.61 -23.89
CA GLY A 552 1.84 -6.08 -23.25
C GLY A 552 1.61 -6.46 -21.79
N ARG A 553 0.91 -5.61 -21.03
CA ARG A 553 0.54 -5.87 -19.64
C ARG A 553 -0.32 -7.14 -19.48
N GLN A 554 -1.29 -7.38 -20.38
CA GLN A 554 -2.10 -8.61 -20.38
C GLN A 554 -1.25 -9.88 -20.53
N LEU A 555 -0.23 -9.87 -21.40
CA LEU A 555 0.70 -10.99 -21.52
C LEU A 555 1.50 -11.20 -20.23
N LEU A 556 2.00 -10.13 -19.63
CA LEU A 556 2.80 -10.19 -18.40
C LEU A 556 1.97 -10.61 -17.16
N MET A 557 0.66 -10.46 -17.22
CA MET A 557 -0.27 -10.92 -16.18
C MET A 557 -0.72 -12.38 -16.37
N ASN A 558 -0.37 -13.01 -17.48
CA ASN A 558 -0.79 -14.38 -17.77
C ASN A 558 0.22 -15.39 -17.18
N PRO A 559 -0.17 -16.21 -16.18
CA PRO A 559 0.74 -17.13 -15.49
C PRO A 559 1.28 -18.26 -16.37
N ARG A 560 0.76 -18.42 -17.58
CA ARG A 560 1.23 -19.45 -18.52
C ARG A 560 2.32 -18.94 -19.46
N VAL A 561 2.50 -17.63 -19.59
CA VAL A 561 3.48 -17.04 -20.53
C VAL A 561 4.89 -17.18 -19.94
N GLU A 562 5.73 -17.95 -20.61
CA GLU A 562 7.13 -18.23 -20.22
C GLU A 562 8.13 -17.30 -20.91
N ALA A 563 7.75 -16.70 -22.04
CA ALA A 563 8.50 -15.64 -22.72
C ALA A 563 7.51 -14.72 -23.44
N ALA A 564 7.86 -13.45 -23.63
CA ALA A 564 7.00 -12.48 -24.28
C ALA A 564 7.73 -11.73 -25.39
N VAL A 565 7.05 -11.51 -26.51
CA VAL A 565 7.45 -10.59 -27.57
C VAL A 565 6.40 -9.48 -27.64
N ILE A 566 6.82 -8.26 -27.46
CA ILE A 566 5.92 -7.10 -27.34
C ILE A 566 6.33 -6.06 -28.36
N GLU A 567 5.45 -5.82 -29.33
CA GLU A 567 5.54 -4.67 -30.23
C GLU A 567 5.10 -3.43 -29.46
N ASN A 568 5.93 -2.38 -29.50
CA ASN A 568 5.67 -1.10 -28.88
C ASN A 568 5.47 -0.07 -30.00
N GLY A 569 4.23 0.23 -30.31
CA GLY A 569 3.90 1.27 -31.28
C GLY A 569 4.36 2.64 -30.78
N PRO A 570 4.89 3.54 -31.63
CA PRO A 570 5.39 4.85 -31.21
C PRO A 570 4.33 5.70 -30.48
N LEU A 571 3.06 5.60 -30.89
CA LEU A 571 1.95 6.27 -30.22
C LEU A 571 1.71 5.70 -28.81
N SER A 572 1.83 4.38 -28.65
CA SER A 572 1.67 3.74 -27.34
C SER A 572 2.78 4.15 -26.37
N ILE A 573 4.03 4.23 -26.84
CA ILE A 573 5.15 4.73 -26.03
C ILE A 573 4.88 6.15 -25.53
N LEU A 574 4.34 7.01 -26.41
CA LEU A 574 4.04 8.40 -26.10
C LEU A 574 2.77 8.58 -25.25
N ASP A 575 1.79 7.69 -25.35
CA ASP A 575 0.50 7.79 -24.67
C ASP A 575 0.48 7.10 -23.30
N ASP A 576 1.17 5.94 -23.18
CA ASP A 576 1.03 5.04 -22.03
C ASP A 576 2.40 4.65 -21.43
N GLY A 577 3.50 4.75 -22.18
CA GLY A 577 4.80 4.18 -21.83
C GLY A 577 4.92 2.68 -22.18
N LEU A 578 5.99 2.02 -21.73
CA LEU A 578 6.24 0.59 -21.97
C LEU A 578 5.55 -0.26 -20.90
N ALA A 579 5.01 -1.41 -21.28
CA ALA A 579 4.39 -2.36 -20.35
C ALA A 579 5.40 -3.09 -19.44
N TYR A 580 6.69 -2.94 -19.67
CA TYR A 580 7.79 -3.58 -18.95
C TYR A 580 8.92 -2.58 -18.71
N ASP A 581 9.68 -2.78 -17.65
CA ASP A 581 10.80 -1.91 -17.28
C ASP A 581 12.13 -2.35 -17.89
N ARG A 582 12.23 -3.61 -18.34
CA ARG A 582 13.42 -4.21 -18.95
C ARG A 582 13.04 -5.29 -19.94
N CYS A 583 13.79 -5.38 -21.04
CA CYS A 583 13.79 -6.50 -21.96
C CYS A 583 15.20 -7.08 -22.09
N GLN A 584 15.32 -8.32 -22.50
CA GLN A 584 16.59 -8.96 -22.81
C GLN A 584 17.10 -8.54 -24.19
N ILE A 585 16.17 -8.32 -25.12
CA ILE A 585 16.48 -7.88 -26.49
C ILE A 585 15.53 -6.74 -26.85
N GLY A 586 16.10 -5.62 -27.28
CA GLY A 586 15.37 -4.52 -27.90
C GLY A 586 15.69 -4.49 -29.40
N ILE A 587 14.66 -4.49 -30.24
CA ILE A 587 14.78 -4.43 -31.69
C ILE A 587 14.13 -3.12 -32.16
N VAL A 588 14.89 -2.31 -32.90
CA VAL A 588 14.36 -1.15 -33.62
C VAL A 588 14.42 -1.45 -35.11
N THR A 589 13.27 -1.50 -35.77
CA THR A 589 13.18 -1.87 -37.20
C THR A 589 13.59 -0.71 -38.09
N ASN A 590 12.97 0.45 -37.92
CA ASN A 590 13.27 1.68 -38.66
C ASN A 590 12.66 2.91 -37.98
N LEU A 591 13.05 4.10 -38.42
CA LEU A 591 12.64 5.39 -37.87
C LEU A 591 12.27 6.34 -39.03
N HIS A 592 11.16 6.04 -39.72
CA HIS A 592 10.66 6.86 -40.83
C HIS A 592 9.30 7.47 -40.45
N ASP A 593 8.87 8.47 -41.23
CA ASP A 593 7.52 9.04 -41.16
C ASP A 593 7.12 9.60 -39.77
N ALA A 594 8.00 10.43 -39.19
CA ALA A 594 7.73 11.15 -37.95
C ALA A 594 6.45 12.01 -38.01
N ALA A 595 6.00 12.39 -39.20
CA ALA A 595 4.80 13.21 -39.40
C ALA A 595 3.53 12.60 -38.76
N ARG A 596 3.45 11.26 -38.64
CA ARG A 596 2.35 10.59 -37.92
C ARG A 596 2.26 10.92 -36.45
N LEU A 597 3.36 11.41 -35.88
CA LEU A 597 3.46 11.78 -34.46
C LEU A 597 3.39 13.30 -34.22
N ALA A 598 3.08 14.08 -35.28
CA ALA A 598 2.99 15.55 -35.17
C ALA A 598 2.00 16.04 -34.10
N ALA A 599 0.90 15.30 -33.88
CA ALA A 599 -0.04 15.57 -32.79
C ALA A 599 0.59 15.44 -31.38
N HIS A 600 1.77 14.81 -31.27
CA HIS A 600 2.58 14.70 -30.05
C HIS A 600 3.80 15.64 -30.05
N TYR A 601 3.84 16.59 -30.97
CA TYR A 601 4.99 17.49 -31.20
C TYR A 601 6.30 16.74 -31.51
N VAL A 602 6.19 15.60 -32.22
CA VAL A 602 7.32 14.85 -32.78
C VAL A 602 7.26 15.05 -34.29
N ASN A 603 8.13 15.92 -34.83
CA ASN A 603 8.03 16.42 -36.19
C ASN A 603 9.19 15.95 -37.10
N ASP A 604 10.25 15.41 -36.50
CA ASP A 604 11.44 14.99 -37.23
C ASP A 604 12.05 13.69 -36.66
N THR A 605 13.00 13.13 -37.38
CA THR A 605 13.67 11.87 -37.01
C THR A 605 14.50 12.00 -35.74
N VAL A 606 15.04 13.17 -35.42
CA VAL A 606 15.83 13.40 -34.19
C VAL A 606 14.91 13.33 -32.96
N GLN A 607 13.73 13.95 -33.06
CA GLN A 607 12.71 13.88 -32.02
C GLN A 607 12.15 12.47 -31.89
N LEU A 608 11.98 11.72 -33.00
CA LEU A 608 11.56 10.33 -33.01
C LEU A 608 12.58 9.41 -32.33
N LEU A 609 13.87 9.68 -32.49
CA LEU A 609 14.94 8.95 -31.78
C LEU A 609 14.89 9.09 -30.26
N ASN A 610 14.24 10.14 -29.76
CA ASN A 610 14.08 10.40 -28.33
C ASN A 610 12.83 9.73 -27.74
N VAL A 611 11.98 9.13 -28.57
CA VAL A 611 10.81 8.33 -28.18
C VAL A 611 11.21 6.88 -28.01
#